data_5388982414c722973d5ed0557a1c83e4
#
_entry.id   5388982414c722973d5ed0557a1c83e4
#
_cell.length_a   1.000
_cell.length_b   1.000
_cell.length_c   1.000
_cell.angle_alpha   90.00
_cell.angle_beta   90.00
_cell.angle_gamma   90.00
#
_symmetry.space_group_name_H-M   'P 1'
#
loop_
_entity.id
_entity.type
_entity.pdbx_description
1 polymer ?
#
loop_
_entity_poly.entity_id
_entity_poly.type
_entity_poly.pdbx_seq_one_letter_code
_entity_poly.pdbx_strand_id
1 'polypeptide(L)'
;MKKVFLSALAIAAMASCSKTELSNTPDGSVEIKAKSTALSISTKSPYEGTISSGNPLTAQVLVSKTDGNYTSRYCDGEMTFSDDGTTEASFATPQYYPADGSVLYLCGLYPSDLGGWGTVTENASRTFDGKTDIMAAAQQQSSKSEAQAGTYPTMQFKHLLTKLVVKLVAEDDAAVTAWGNVTDISLVGVNGSQKPYSKV
;
A
#
# COMPACT_ATOMS: atom_id res chain seq x y z
N MET A 1 -5.71 26.58 76.78
CA MET A 1 -6.58 25.75 75.92
C MET A 1 -6.42 26.23 74.51
N LYS A 2 -5.57 25.57 73.70
CA LYS A 2 -5.36 25.93 72.30
C LYS A 2 -5.88 24.78 71.43
N LYS A 3 -6.92 25.04 70.66
CA LYS A 3 -7.49 24.07 69.72
C LYS A 3 -6.70 24.15 68.42
N VAL A 4 -6.08 23.04 68.03
CA VAL A 4 -5.39 22.91 66.75
C VAL A 4 -6.41 22.33 65.77
N PHE A 5 -6.74 23.09 64.71
CA PHE A 5 -7.55 22.62 63.59
C PHE A 5 -6.62 21.94 62.58
N LEU A 6 -6.82 20.62 62.39
CA LEU A 6 -6.14 19.82 61.38
C LEU A 6 -7.03 19.89 60.11
N SER A 7 -6.64 20.67 59.11
CA SER A 7 -7.31 20.68 57.78
C SER A 7 -6.76 19.56 56.92
N ALA A 8 -7.58 18.54 56.67
CA ALA A 8 -7.30 17.46 55.74
C ALA A 8 -7.54 18.00 54.29
N LEU A 9 -6.46 18.07 53.51
CA LEU A 9 -6.50 18.39 52.10
C LEU A 9 -6.82 17.09 51.35
N ALA A 10 -8.08 16.97 50.87
CA ALA A 10 -8.49 15.83 50.01
C ALA A 10 -8.02 16.15 48.57
N ILE A 11 -7.00 15.42 48.11
CA ILE A 11 -6.60 15.41 46.70
C ILE A 11 -7.55 14.50 45.94
N ALA A 12 -8.50 15.09 45.18
CA ALA A 12 -9.33 14.35 44.26
C ALA A 12 -8.50 13.97 43.04
N ALA A 13 -8.04 12.73 42.95
CA ALA A 13 -7.48 12.17 41.74
C ALA A 13 -8.60 12.04 40.72
N MET A 14 -8.64 12.95 39.74
CA MET A 14 -9.45 12.81 38.53
C MET A 14 -8.86 11.67 37.70
N ALA A 15 -9.37 10.46 37.90
CA ALA A 15 -9.17 9.38 36.96
C ALA A 15 -9.92 9.74 35.68
N SER A 16 -9.21 10.31 34.71
CA SER A 16 -9.69 10.45 33.36
C SER A 16 -9.84 9.06 32.77
N CYS A 17 -10.99 8.46 32.92
CA CYS A 17 -11.38 7.33 32.09
C CYS A 17 -11.56 7.86 30.64
N SER A 18 -10.51 7.81 29.83
CA SER A 18 -10.69 7.85 28.41
C SER A 18 -11.57 6.64 28.05
N LYS A 19 -12.74 6.88 27.48
CA LYS A 19 -13.56 5.84 26.87
C LYS A 19 -12.72 5.16 25.80
N THR A 20 -12.07 4.07 26.15
CA THR A 20 -11.61 3.11 25.18
C THR A 20 -12.87 2.46 24.62
N GLU A 21 -13.19 2.75 23.39
CA GLU A 21 -14.21 1.98 22.68
C GLU A 21 -13.81 0.51 22.81
N LEU A 22 -14.74 -0.31 23.27
CA LEU A 22 -14.59 -1.76 23.32
C LEU A 22 -14.53 -2.27 21.87
N SER A 23 -13.36 -2.15 21.26
CA SER A 23 -13.05 -2.95 20.08
C SER A 23 -12.93 -4.39 20.56
N ASN A 24 -13.53 -5.35 19.85
CA ASN A 24 -13.38 -6.79 20.09
C ASN A 24 -11.94 -7.27 19.80
N THR A 25 -10.95 -6.48 20.17
CA THR A 25 -9.53 -6.74 19.98
C THR A 25 -9.08 -7.63 21.14
N PRO A 26 -8.50 -8.79 20.89
CA PRO A 26 -7.91 -9.61 21.95
C PRO A 26 -6.91 -8.79 22.76
N ASP A 27 -6.99 -8.87 24.09
CA ASP A 27 -6.13 -8.09 24.99
C ASP A 27 -4.64 -8.28 24.62
N GLY A 28 -3.92 -7.17 24.42
CA GLY A 28 -2.52 -7.16 24.00
C GLY A 28 -2.26 -7.45 22.52
N SER A 29 -3.28 -7.54 21.67
CA SER A 29 -3.09 -7.61 20.21
C SER A 29 -2.65 -6.25 19.63
N VAL A 30 -1.77 -6.29 18.64
CA VAL A 30 -1.27 -5.13 17.90
C VAL A 30 -1.66 -5.28 16.46
N GLU A 31 -2.32 -4.27 15.91
CA GLU A 31 -2.79 -4.27 14.53
C GLU A 31 -1.62 -4.08 13.56
N ILE A 32 -1.66 -4.81 12.44
CA ILE A 32 -0.69 -4.66 11.35
C ILE A 32 -1.06 -3.42 10.55
N LYS A 33 -0.14 -2.47 10.51
CA LYS A 33 -0.25 -1.21 9.76
C LYS A 33 0.98 -0.99 8.88
N ALA A 34 0.82 -0.18 7.85
CA ALA A 34 1.92 0.24 7.00
C ALA A 34 1.73 1.68 6.55
N LYS A 35 2.82 2.35 6.21
CA LYS A 35 2.83 3.63 5.49
C LYS A 35 3.12 3.37 4.02
N SER A 36 2.88 4.33 3.16
CA SER A 36 3.23 4.20 1.75
C SER A 36 3.92 5.43 1.21
N THR A 37 4.79 5.20 0.24
CA THR A 37 5.26 6.24 -0.66
C THR A 37 5.09 5.75 -2.09
N ALA A 38 4.77 6.67 -3.02
CA ALA A 38 4.84 6.40 -4.44
C ALA A 38 5.99 7.19 -5.05
N LEU A 39 6.84 6.52 -5.81
CA LEU A 39 7.79 7.23 -6.65
C LEU A 39 7.02 7.90 -7.78
N SER A 40 6.85 9.22 -7.69
CA SER A 40 6.40 10.02 -8.82
C SER A 40 7.51 10.08 -9.86
N ILE A 41 7.58 9.08 -10.71
CA ILE A 41 8.30 9.24 -11.96
C ILE A 41 7.34 10.03 -12.86
N SER A 42 7.84 11.08 -13.50
CA SER A 42 7.09 11.93 -14.44
C SER A 42 6.70 11.17 -15.74
N THR A 43 6.35 9.91 -15.64
CA THR A 43 5.75 9.13 -16.71
C THR A 43 4.24 9.23 -16.54
N LYS A 44 3.54 9.67 -17.57
CA LYS A 44 2.07 9.73 -17.57
C LYS A 44 1.51 8.32 -17.53
N SER A 45 1.45 7.77 -16.33
CA SER A 45 0.84 6.51 -15.96
C SER A 45 -0.66 6.74 -15.66
N PRO A 46 -1.56 5.74 -15.76
CA PRO A 46 -2.94 5.86 -15.32
C PRO A 46 -3.09 6.30 -13.85
N TYR A 47 -2.17 5.91 -12.97
CA TYR A 47 -2.06 6.49 -11.62
C TYR A 47 -1.05 7.65 -11.68
N GLU A 48 -1.54 8.87 -11.71
CA GLU A 48 -0.72 10.09 -11.83
C GLU A 48 -0.67 10.85 -10.49
N GLY A 49 0.51 11.34 -10.15
CA GLY A 49 0.74 12.19 -8.98
C GLY A 49 1.16 11.44 -7.73
N THR A 50 1.09 12.15 -6.59
CA THR A 50 1.40 11.61 -5.26
C THR A 50 0.17 10.98 -4.63
N ILE A 51 0.39 10.02 -3.74
CA ILE A 51 -0.67 9.47 -2.90
C ILE A 51 -1.18 10.58 -1.97
N SER A 52 -2.49 10.81 -1.98
CA SER A 52 -3.13 11.86 -1.18
C SER A 52 -4.59 11.50 -0.89
N SER A 53 -5.25 12.25 -0.01
CA SER A 53 -6.66 12.03 0.27
C SER A 53 -7.57 12.24 -0.96
N GLY A 54 -7.14 13.07 -1.92
CA GLY A 54 -7.82 13.24 -3.21
C GLY A 54 -7.43 12.22 -4.29
N ASN A 55 -6.36 11.46 -4.05
CA ASN A 55 -5.83 10.43 -4.94
C ASN A 55 -5.28 9.26 -4.11
N PRO A 56 -6.14 8.50 -3.40
CA PRO A 56 -5.72 7.41 -2.54
C PRO A 56 -5.27 6.21 -3.37
N LEU A 57 -4.29 5.47 -2.84
CA LEU A 57 -3.83 4.21 -3.41
C LEU A 57 -4.41 3.04 -2.60
N THR A 58 -5.32 2.27 -3.20
CA THR A 58 -5.77 1.00 -2.61
C THR A 58 -4.97 -0.15 -3.22
N ALA A 59 -4.16 -0.79 -2.40
CA ALA A 59 -3.28 -1.88 -2.83
C ALA A 59 -3.60 -3.17 -2.08
N GLN A 60 -3.39 -4.29 -2.73
CA GLN A 60 -3.37 -5.59 -2.09
C GLN A 60 -2.05 -5.75 -1.32
N VAL A 61 -2.12 -5.97 -0.03
CA VAL A 61 -0.97 -6.23 0.82
C VAL A 61 -0.94 -7.69 1.22
N LEU A 62 0.17 -8.33 0.95
CA LEU A 62 0.42 -9.73 1.29
C LEU A 62 1.38 -9.79 2.47
N VAL A 63 1.08 -10.64 3.43
CA VAL A 63 1.87 -10.81 4.65
C VAL A 63 2.28 -12.26 4.82
N SER A 64 3.57 -12.49 5.07
CA SER A 64 4.12 -13.82 5.30
C SER A 64 5.00 -13.84 6.55
N LYS A 65 5.14 -15.01 7.17
CA LYS A 65 6.17 -15.29 8.20
C LYS A 65 7.49 -15.74 7.60
N THR A 66 7.53 -16.01 6.31
CA THR A 66 8.70 -16.50 5.60
C THR A 66 9.22 -15.44 4.64
N ASP A 67 10.50 -15.10 4.76
CA ASP A 67 11.17 -14.13 3.89
C ASP A 67 11.05 -14.55 2.42
N GLY A 68 10.56 -13.62 1.60
CA GLY A 68 10.43 -13.76 0.14
C GLY A 68 9.44 -14.84 -0.33
N ASN A 69 8.63 -15.41 0.54
CA ASN A 69 7.68 -16.46 0.16
C ASN A 69 6.25 -16.13 0.61
N TYR A 70 5.37 -15.94 -0.35
CA TYR A 70 3.95 -15.62 -0.15
C TYR A 70 3.01 -16.75 -0.58
N THR A 71 3.51 -17.97 -0.77
CA THR A 71 2.68 -19.15 -1.10
C THR A 71 1.76 -19.50 0.08
N SER A 72 2.33 -19.51 1.30
CA SER A 72 1.59 -19.70 2.55
C SER A 72 1.56 -18.38 3.30
N ARG A 73 0.62 -17.51 2.92
CA ARG A 73 0.46 -16.20 3.55
C ARG A 73 -0.03 -16.32 4.99
N TYR A 74 0.47 -15.47 5.87
CA TYR A 74 -0.08 -15.28 7.22
C TYR A 74 -1.45 -14.63 7.14
N CYS A 75 -1.54 -13.54 6.37
CA CYS A 75 -2.79 -12.89 5.97
C CYS A 75 -2.58 -12.12 4.67
N ASP A 76 -3.64 -11.64 4.09
CA ASP A 76 -3.64 -10.69 2.98
C ASP A 76 -4.92 -9.86 3.00
N GLY A 77 -4.93 -8.76 2.26
CA GLY A 77 -6.08 -7.89 2.13
C GLY A 77 -5.74 -6.54 1.52
N GLU A 78 -6.75 -5.71 1.40
CA GLU A 78 -6.59 -4.36 0.91
C GLU A 78 -6.17 -3.40 2.02
N MET A 79 -5.23 -2.52 1.71
CA MET A 79 -4.92 -1.30 2.46
C MET A 79 -5.12 -0.10 1.57
N THR A 80 -5.77 0.94 2.09
CA THR A 80 -5.93 2.22 1.38
C THR A 80 -5.02 3.26 2.01
N PHE A 81 -4.07 3.72 1.24
CA PHE A 81 -3.11 4.75 1.60
C PHE A 81 -3.62 6.10 1.10
N SER A 82 -3.75 7.06 1.99
CA SER A 82 -4.32 8.39 1.72
C SER A 82 -3.31 9.52 1.77
N ASP A 83 -2.05 9.23 2.00
CA ASP A 83 -0.95 10.19 1.94
C ASP A 83 0.39 9.54 1.61
N ASP A 84 1.41 10.37 1.39
CA ASP A 84 2.74 9.95 1.01
C ASP A 84 3.66 9.80 2.25
N GLY A 85 3.40 8.77 3.04
CA GLY A 85 4.29 8.29 4.10
C GLY A 85 4.10 8.92 5.48
N THR A 86 3.08 9.74 5.68
CA THR A 86 2.84 10.40 6.97
C THR A 86 1.88 9.61 7.86
N THR A 87 0.81 9.06 7.31
CA THR A 87 -0.24 8.35 8.05
C THR A 87 -0.16 6.84 7.82
N GLU A 88 -0.50 6.08 8.85
CA GLU A 88 -0.61 4.63 8.75
C GLU A 88 -1.94 4.23 8.11
N ALA A 89 -1.86 3.26 7.18
CA ALA A 89 -3.00 2.52 6.66
C ALA A 89 -3.15 1.19 7.40
N SER A 90 -4.40 0.78 7.61
CA SER A 90 -4.78 -0.52 8.15
C SER A 90 -5.41 -1.39 7.05
N PHE A 91 -5.48 -2.69 7.29
CA PHE A 91 -6.30 -3.57 6.46
C PHE A 91 -7.78 -3.20 6.57
N ALA A 92 -8.53 -3.32 5.48
CA ALA A 92 -9.98 -3.13 5.47
C ALA A 92 -10.70 -4.02 6.49
N THR A 93 -10.18 -5.25 6.70
CA THR A 93 -10.52 -6.09 7.85
C THR A 93 -9.29 -6.18 8.74
N PRO A 94 -9.31 -5.68 9.99
CA PRO A 94 -8.15 -5.61 10.85
C PRO A 94 -7.40 -6.95 10.98
N GLN A 95 -6.09 -6.92 10.79
CA GLN A 95 -5.17 -8.03 10.93
C GLN A 95 -4.17 -7.71 12.05
N TYR A 96 -3.74 -8.71 12.78
CA TYR A 96 -2.92 -8.51 13.98
C TYR A 96 -1.61 -9.28 13.89
N TYR A 97 -0.58 -8.73 14.54
CA TYR A 97 0.69 -9.45 14.68
C TYR A 97 0.53 -10.76 15.46
N PRO A 98 1.29 -11.79 15.10
CA PRO A 98 1.25 -13.06 15.82
C PRO A 98 1.68 -12.89 17.27
N ALA A 99 1.05 -13.68 18.17
CA ALA A 99 1.33 -13.61 19.59
C ALA A 99 2.75 -14.08 19.95
N ASP A 100 3.34 -14.93 19.10
CA ASP A 100 4.69 -15.47 19.25
C ASP A 100 5.81 -14.45 18.94
N GLY A 101 5.45 -13.22 18.52
CA GLY A 101 6.41 -12.17 18.19
C GLY A 101 7.19 -12.40 16.89
N SER A 102 6.79 -13.37 16.07
CA SER A 102 7.42 -13.61 14.76
C SER A 102 7.45 -12.34 13.92
N VAL A 103 8.57 -12.13 13.23
CA VAL A 103 8.71 -11.08 12.21
C VAL A 103 7.76 -11.39 11.06
N LEU A 104 7.15 -10.36 10.52
CA LEU A 104 6.32 -10.42 9.33
C LEU A 104 6.99 -9.71 8.17
N TYR A 105 6.75 -10.23 6.98
CA TYR A 105 7.23 -9.71 5.70
C TYR A 105 6.02 -9.26 4.89
N LEU A 106 5.97 -7.99 4.52
CA LEU A 106 4.86 -7.38 3.80
C LEU A 106 5.32 -6.97 2.41
N CYS A 107 4.51 -7.25 1.39
CA CYS A 107 4.69 -6.68 0.05
C CYS A 107 3.35 -6.16 -0.47
N GLY A 108 3.39 -5.19 -1.38
CA GLY A 108 2.20 -4.54 -1.93
C GLY A 108 2.08 -4.70 -3.43
N LEU A 109 0.86 -4.90 -3.91
CA LEU A 109 0.52 -5.07 -5.31
C LEU A 109 -0.62 -4.13 -5.70
N TYR A 110 -0.49 -3.43 -6.81
CA TYR A 110 -1.54 -2.59 -7.39
C TYR A 110 -1.73 -2.92 -8.88
N PRO A 111 -2.94 -3.13 -9.34
CA PRO A 111 -4.24 -3.04 -8.64
C PRO A 111 -4.44 -4.08 -7.54
N SER A 112 -5.41 -3.82 -6.65
CA SER A 112 -5.67 -4.64 -5.46
C SER A 112 -6.39 -5.97 -5.75
N ASP A 113 -6.88 -6.19 -6.98
CA ASP A 113 -7.56 -7.42 -7.38
C ASP A 113 -6.57 -8.60 -7.44
N LEU A 114 -6.43 -9.30 -6.34
CA LEU A 114 -5.48 -10.41 -6.20
C LEU A 114 -5.64 -11.49 -7.28
N GLY A 115 -6.86 -11.74 -7.73
CA GLY A 115 -7.14 -12.70 -8.81
C GLY A 115 -6.45 -12.39 -10.14
N GLY A 116 -6.22 -11.10 -10.44
CA GLY A 116 -5.49 -10.66 -11.63
C GLY A 116 -3.98 -10.89 -11.57
N TRP A 117 -3.44 -11.21 -10.39
CA TRP A 117 -2.01 -11.43 -10.18
C TRP A 117 -1.57 -12.89 -10.32
N GLY A 118 -2.50 -13.81 -10.60
CA GLY A 118 -2.23 -15.23 -10.66
C GLY A 118 -1.77 -15.80 -9.31
N THR A 119 -0.99 -16.88 -9.35
CA THR A 119 -0.43 -17.46 -8.13
C THR A 119 0.75 -16.63 -7.65
N VAL A 120 0.59 -15.95 -6.52
CA VAL A 120 1.66 -15.16 -5.89
C VAL A 120 2.48 -16.08 -5.00
N THR A 121 3.68 -16.40 -5.44
CA THR A 121 4.69 -17.15 -4.68
C THR A 121 5.86 -16.23 -4.35
N GLU A 122 7.08 -16.57 -4.75
CA GLU A 122 8.24 -15.66 -4.76
C GLU A 122 8.12 -14.62 -5.89
N ASN A 123 7.32 -14.91 -6.90
CA ASN A 123 7.06 -14.03 -8.02
C ASN A 123 5.56 -13.88 -8.21
N ALA A 124 5.11 -12.67 -8.49
CA ALA A 124 3.76 -12.38 -8.95
C ALA A 124 3.79 -12.06 -10.44
N SER A 125 2.77 -12.41 -11.18
CA SER A 125 2.65 -12.06 -12.59
C SER A 125 1.24 -11.54 -12.89
N ARG A 126 1.16 -10.52 -13.75
CA ARG A 126 -0.11 -9.94 -14.19
C ARG A 126 -0.10 -9.71 -15.68
N THR A 127 -1.21 -10.02 -16.34
CA THR A 127 -1.38 -9.69 -17.75
C THR A 127 -1.61 -8.18 -17.90
N PHE A 128 -0.91 -7.59 -18.84
CA PHE A 128 -0.99 -6.18 -19.17
C PHE A 128 -2.07 -5.92 -20.23
N ASP A 129 -2.98 -5.00 -19.93
CA ASP A 129 -4.09 -4.60 -20.83
C ASP A 129 -3.85 -3.27 -21.55
N GLY A 130 -2.73 -2.61 -21.29
CA GLY A 130 -2.38 -1.31 -21.84
C GLY A 130 -3.14 -0.12 -21.25
N LYS A 131 -4.06 -0.34 -20.33
CA LYS A 131 -4.93 0.70 -19.74
C LYS A 131 -4.74 0.83 -18.23
N THR A 132 -4.48 -0.28 -17.55
CA THR A 132 -4.33 -0.33 -16.11
C THR A 132 -2.87 -0.16 -15.74
N ASP A 133 -2.59 0.72 -14.79
CA ASP A 133 -1.26 0.84 -14.22
C ASP A 133 -0.96 -0.36 -13.32
N ILE A 134 0.30 -0.77 -13.31
CA ILE A 134 0.76 -1.87 -12.47
C ILE A 134 1.90 -1.33 -11.61
N MET A 135 1.70 -1.40 -10.28
CA MET A 135 2.73 -1.03 -9.32
C MET A 135 2.97 -2.16 -8.33
N ALA A 136 4.18 -2.21 -7.80
CA ALA A 136 4.50 -3.08 -6.67
C ALA A 136 5.38 -2.36 -5.66
N ALA A 137 5.19 -2.69 -4.40
CA ALA A 137 6.09 -2.33 -3.32
C ALA A 137 6.93 -3.55 -2.94
N ALA A 138 8.24 -3.36 -2.91
CA ALA A 138 9.18 -4.38 -2.47
C ALA A 138 8.90 -4.77 -1.02
N GLN A 139 9.30 -5.98 -0.67
CA GLN A 139 9.12 -6.53 0.67
C GLN A 139 9.72 -5.62 1.75
N GLN A 140 8.98 -5.45 2.82
CA GLN A 140 9.39 -4.79 4.04
C GLN A 140 9.23 -5.75 5.23
N GLN A 141 10.09 -5.62 6.22
CA GLN A 141 9.94 -6.33 7.49
C GLN A 141 9.15 -5.50 8.49
N SER A 142 8.45 -6.18 9.38
CA SER A 142 7.74 -5.56 10.49
C SER A 142 7.59 -6.53 11.65
N SER A 143 7.63 -6.00 12.85
CA SER A 143 7.46 -6.78 14.07
C SER A 143 6.44 -6.15 15.01
N LYS A 144 5.86 -6.97 15.89
CA LYS A 144 4.93 -6.50 16.92
C LYS A 144 5.57 -5.42 17.82
N SER A 145 6.85 -5.59 18.17
CA SER A 145 7.58 -4.66 19.05
C SER A 145 7.81 -3.29 18.36
N GLU A 146 8.13 -3.28 17.08
CA GLU A 146 8.26 -2.04 16.30
C GLU A 146 6.93 -1.30 16.20
N ALA A 147 5.85 -2.02 15.91
CA ALA A 147 4.51 -1.46 15.83
C ALA A 147 4.04 -0.89 17.19
N GLN A 148 4.36 -1.57 18.30
CA GLN A 148 4.11 -1.05 19.66
C GLN A 148 4.89 0.23 19.96
N ALA A 149 6.08 0.38 19.37
CA ALA A 149 6.89 1.59 19.45
C ALA A 149 6.44 2.68 18.45
N GLY A 150 5.36 2.47 17.68
CA GLY A 150 4.87 3.42 16.67
C GLY A 150 5.69 3.42 15.38
N THR A 151 6.52 2.40 15.16
CA THR A 151 7.32 2.25 13.94
C THR A 151 6.62 1.26 12.99
N TYR A 152 6.26 1.75 11.82
CA TYR A 152 5.56 0.98 10.80
C TYR A 152 6.38 0.91 9.51
N PRO A 153 6.32 -0.21 8.76
CA PRO A 153 7.02 -0.35 7.49
C PRO A 153 6.48 0.65 6.48
N THR A 154 7.38 1.21 5.67
CA THR A 154 7.01 2.09 4.55
C THR A 154 7.10 1.34 3.25
N MET A 155 5.96 1.14 2.61
CA MET A 155 5.84 0.45 1.32
C MET A 155 6.06 1.44 0.19
N GLN A 156 7.18 1.32 -0.52
CA GLN A 156 7.49 2.16 -1.67
C GLN A 156 6.93 1.55 -2.95
N PHE A 157 5.82 2.08 -3.43
CA PHE A 157 5.21 1.63 -4.69
C PHE A 157 5.96 2.20 -5.89
N LYS A 158 6.34 1.33 -6.81
CA LYS A 158 7.01 1.67 -8.07
C LYS A 158 6.16 1.24 -9.25
N HIS A 159 6.02 2.12 -10.24
CA HIS A 159 5.42 1.74 -11.52
C HIS A 159 6.28 0.70 -12.21
N LEU A 160 5.66 -0.37 -12.68
CA LEU A 160 6.33 -1.46 -13.39
C LEU A 160 6.20 -1.34 -14.91
N LEU A 161 5.35 -0.43 -15.36
CA LEU A 161 5.09 -0.17 -16.77
C LEU A 161 5.56 1.23 -17.18
N THR A 162 5.90 1.36 -18.44
CA THR A 162 6.17 2.67 -19.07
C THR A 162 5.03 3.00 -20.01
N LYS A 163 4.42 4.20 -19.85
CA LYS A 163 3.42 4.72 -20.78
C LYS A 163 4.10 5.21 -22.04
N LEU A 164 3.75 4.62 -23.17
CA LEU A 164 4.16 5.13 -24.47
C LEU A 164 3.08 6.06 -25.02
N VAL A 165 3.45 7.29 -25.32
CA VAL A 165 2.58 8.25 -26.02
C VAL A 165 3.09 8.40 -27.44
N VAL A 166 2.32 7.93 -28.40
CA VAL A 166 2.61 8.12 -29.84
C VAL A 166 1.84 9.35 -30.30
N LYS A 167 2.57 10.37 -30.76
CA LYS A 167 1.99 11.56 -31.39
C LYS A 167 2.25 11.49 -32.88
N LEU A 168 1.18 11.38 -33.65
CA LEU A 168 1.24 11.51 -35.12
C LEU A 168 0.99 12.98 -35.49
N VAL A 169 1.85 13.51 -36.31
CA VAL A 169 1.72 14.88 -36.82
C VAL A 169 1.86 14.81 -38.33
N ALA A 170 0.89 15.33 -39.04
CA ALA A 170 0.98 15.49 -40.48
C ALA A 170 2.02 16.58 -40.80
N GLU A 171 2.74 16.40 -41.88
CA GLU A 171 3.75 17.38 -42.34
C GLU A 171 3.10 18.71 -42.76
N ASP A 172 1.95 18.61 -43.45
CA ASP A 172 1.16 19.75 -43.90
C ASP A 172 -0.32 19.35 -44.12
N ASP A 173 -1.15 20.34 -44.55
CA ASP A 173 -2.57 20.13 -44.84
C ASP A 173 -2.81 19.23 -46.05
N ALA A 174 -1.88 19.16 -46.98
CA ALA A 174 -1.96 18.27 -48.14
C ALA A 174 -1.80 16.82 -47.70
N ALA A 175 -0.90 16.55 -46.74
CA ALA A 175 -0.73 15.23 -46.12
C ALA A 175 -1.99 14.80 -45.35
N VAL A 176 -2.64 15.70 -44.61
CA VAL A 176 -3.93 15.43 -43.95
C VAL A 176 -5.00 15.04 -44.97
N THR A 177 -5.08 15.77 -46.11
CA THR A 177 -6.05 15.48 -47.14
C THR A 177 -5.78 14.16 -47.85
N ALA A 178 -4.52 13.82 -48.09
CA ALA A 178 -4.12 12.62 -48.81
C ALA A 178 -4.26 11.34 -47.97
N TRP A 179 -3.93 11.39 -46.68
CA TRP A 179 -3.92 10.23 -45.77
C TRP A 179 -5.22 10.05 -44.99
N GLY A 180 -5.98 11.13 -44.79
CA GLY A 180 -7.20 11.12 -44.00
C GLY A 180 -6.93 10.88 -42.51
N ASN A 181 -7.92 10.34 -41.80
CA ASN A 181 -7.80 10.04 -40.38
C ASN A 181 -7.06 8.74 -40.14
N VAL A 182 -6.14 8.74 -39.19
CA VAL A 182 -5.54 7.50 -38.68
C VAL A 182 -6.60 6.72 -37.88
N THR A 183 -6.92 5.52 -38.32
CA THR A 183 -7.99 4.70 -37.73
C THR A 183 -7.47 3.70 -36.74
N ASP A 184 -6.18 3.32 -36.82
CA ASP A 184 -5.56 2.34 -35.88
C ASP A 184 -4.05 2.57 -35.81
N ILE A 185 -3.51 2.28 -34.60
CA ILE A 185 -2.08 2.23 -34.33
C ILE A 185 -1.81 0.96 -33.50
N SER A 186 -1.00 0.05 -34.03
CA SER A 186 -0.61 -1.15 -33.32
C SER A 186 0.88 -1.16 -32.97
N LEU A 187 1.20 -1.61 -31.76
CA LEU A 187 2.56 -1.89 -31.33
C LEU A 187 2.80 -3.40 -31.44
N VAL A 188 3.77 -3.77 -32.28
CA VAL A 188 4.13 -5.17 -32.51
C VAL A 188 5.37 -5.51 -31.68
N GLY A 189 5.39 -6.72 -31.07
CA GLY A 189 6.54 -7.22 -30.30
C GLY A 189 6.56 -6.81 -28.84
N VAL A 190 5.51 -6.18 -28.31
CA VAL A 190 5.39 -5.93 -26.87
C VAL A 190 4.98 -7.20 -26.15
N ASN A 191 5.84 -7.70 -25.25
CA ASN A 191 5.50 -8.84 -24.40
C ASN A 191 4.71 -8.34 -23.17
N GLY A 192 3.43 -8.76 -23.07
CA GLY A 192 2.49 -8.31 -22.05
C GLY A 192 2.67 -8.95 -20.67
N SER A 193 3.68 -9.79 -20.46
CA SER A 193 3.94 -10.41 -19.16
C SER A 193 5.12 -9.75 -18.45
N GLN A 194 4.83 -9.08 -17.35
CA GLN A 194 5.86 -8.53 -16.46
C GLN A 194 5.90 -9.34 -15.16
N LYS A 195 7.10 -9.55 -14.62
CA LYS A 195 7.29 -10.10 -13.28
C LYS A 195 7.52 -8.92 -12.32
N PRO A 196 6.50 -8.44 -11.63
CA PRO A 196 6.61 -7.23 -10.80
C PRO A 196 7.45 -7.44 -9.55
N TYR A 197 7.75 -8.67 -9.20
CA TYR A 197 8.48 -9.03 -8.00
C TYR A 197 9.63 -9.96 -8.34
N SER A 198 10.84 -9.46 -8.21
CA SER A 198 12.03 -10.28 -8.07
C SER A 198 12.69 -9.94 -6.73
N LYS A 199 13.10 -10.95 -6.00
CA LYS A 199 13.96 -10.78 -4.84
C LYS A 199 15.25 -10.12 -5.34
N VAL A 200 15.50 -8.88 -4.95
CA VAL A 200 16.76 -8.17 -5.17
C VAL A 200 17.64 -8.45 -3.96
#